data_dba22852282c4634b9b811050685ab0e
#
_entry.id   dba22852282c4634b9b811050685ab0e
#
_cell.length_a   1.000
_cell.length_b   1.000
_cell.length_c   1.000
_cell.angle_alpha   90.00
_cell.angle_beta   90.00
_cell.angle_gamma   90.00
#
_symmetry.space_group_name_H-M   'P 1'
#
loop_
_entity.id
_entity.type
_entity.pdbx_description
1 polymer ?
#
loop_
_entity_poly.entity_id
_entity_poly.type
_entity_poly.pdbx_seq_one_letter_code
_entity_poly.pdbx_strand_id
1 'polypeptide(L)'
;MLKFHLRLLLLISTITIISFIGLGAIIHNTIYQTLTSNQIKSLDSEARNYVNLFNNNKEKEITNIAHNEKNIILIKEKDKDKIIYSSGNIKDIDHRIDNEANPSKLINKNTKLGMRYTYKNTIDDKTIYISGINNEIIDLQKDLWKYLSIVGVIVLFTVYLASRSINRTYIRPINEVTYATSLLADGYYHVRVPESNVKETRALFVTTNDLARRLQKLNNSQKIQSNRLKTTLENIPSSVLMIDKHGEIVVANHAYYQVFNPNQMVENKSYIGFIDDSIEKLIIESFRTEKVIYEQLEVAINNVHTKYFDVSCIPILTKSKKNLQGMVVVLHDITNLQKLENLRREFVANVSHELKTPITSIKGFAETLIEGAKNDEQSLDMFLNIILKESNRIESLVTDLLDLSHIEQQKELEINYMNLSELAINIIDNLQTQAYNKRIKIQSEIEKDVIIEAHENKIAQVITNLLSNAINYSSEDNKVIVRVYRNDNKVYLEIQDYGIGISETDQKRIFERFYRVDKARSRDSGGTGLGLSITKHIVEAHNGRIDVKSAPGKGSIFKVLFNDN
;
A
#
# COMPACT_ATOMS: atom_id res chain seq x y z
N MET A 1 -21.06 -13.45 35.17
CA MET A 1 -20.41 -14.73 35.48
C MET A 1 -19.23 -14.50 36.41
N LEU A 2 -19.11 -15.25 37.53
CA LEU A 2 -17.95 -15.19 38.42
C LEU A 2 -16.67 -15.58 37.67
N LYS A 3 -15.57 -14.83 37.90
CA LYS A 3 -14.27 -15.13 37.27
C LYS A 3 -13.77 -16.53 37.65
N PHE A 4 -13.08 -17.20 36.75
CA PHE A 4 -12.64 -18.61 36.93
C PHE A 4 -11.93 -18.86 38.27
N HIS A 5 -11.02 -17.99 38.67
CA HIS A 5 -10.30 -18.12 39.95
C HIS A 5 -11.22 -18.06 41.17
N LEU A 6 -12.31 -17.27 41.11
CA LEU A 6 -13.27 -17.15 42.20
C LEU A 6 -14.11 -18.42 42.31
N ARG A 7 -14.49 -19.07 41.21
CA ARG A 7 -15.17 -20.37 41.20
C ARG A 7 -14.29 -21.47 41.76
N LEU A 8 -13.01 -21.48 41.35
CA LEU A 8 -12.04 -22.45 41.86
C LEU A 8 -11.82 -22.31 43.37
N LEU A 9 -11.65 -21.06 43.84
CA LEU A 9 -11.52 -20.76 45.27
C LEU A 9 -12.76 -21.20 46.06
N LEU A 10 -13.96 -20.88 45.58
CA LEU A 10 -15.21 -21.32 46.22
C LEU A 10 -15.31 -22.84 46.27
N LEU A 11 -15.00 -23.52 45.16
CA LEU A 11 -15.07 -25.00 45.10
C LEU A 11 -14.07 -25.64 46.06
N ILE A 12 -12.82 -25.20 46.10
CA ILE A 12 -11.82 -25.74 47.01
C ILE A 12 -12.20 -25.43 48.46
N SER A 13 -12.65 -24.18 48.75
CA SER A 13 -13.07 -23.81 50.12
C SER A 13 -14.27 -24.61 50.59
N THR A 14 -15.28 -24.86 49.74
CA THR A 14 -16.44 -25.67 50.11
C THR A 14 -16.07 -27.13 50.38
N ILE A 15 -15.23 -27.74 49.55
CA ILE A 15 -14.73 -29.10 49.76
C ILE A 15 -13.94 -29.18 51.06
N THR A 16 -13.06 -28.18 51.31
CA THR A 16 -12.26 -28.12 52.54
C THR A 16 -13.14 -28.04 53.79
N ILE A 17 -14.14 -27.13 53.78
CA ILE A 17 -15.07 -26.97 54.89
C ILE A 17 -15.85 -28.26 55.15
N ILE A 18 -16.40 -28.90 54.11
CA ILE A 18 -17.15 -30.15 54.24
C ILE A 18 -16.25 -31.25 54.80
N SER A 19 -15.01 -31.36 54.31
CA SER A 19 -14.04 -32.36 54.80
C SER A 19 -13.70 -32.13 56.27
N PHE A 20 -13.50 -30.88 56.71
CA PHE A 20 -13.23 -30.57 58.12
C PHE A 20 -14.42 -30.86 59.04
N ILE A 21 -15.64 -30.53 58.61
CA ILE A 21 -16.84 -30.85 59.36
C ILE A 21 -17.01 -32.36 59.45
N GLY A 22 -16.82 -33.08 58.34
CA GLY A 22 -16.91 -34.56 58.33
C GLY A 22 -15.86 -35.21 59.23
N LEU A 23 -14.60 -34.75 59.13
CA LEU A 23 -13.54 -35.26 60.02
C LEU A 23 -13.81 -34.96 61.49
N GLY A 24 -14.27 -33.70 61.77
CA GLY A 24 -14.65 -33.32 63.13
C GLY A 24 -15.77 -34.20 63.71
N ALA A 25 -16.79 -34.49 62.88
CA ALA A 25 -17.89 -35.36 63.28
C ALA A 25 -17.43 -36.80 63.56
N ILE A 26 -16.54 -37.36 62.72
CA ILE A 26 -15.97 -38.71 62.93
C ILE A 26 -15.14 -38.77 64.22
N ILE A 27 -14.23 -37.80 64.41
CA ILE A 27 -13.39 -37.75 65.63
C ILE A 27 -14.26 -37.58 66.87
N HIS A 28 -15.24 -36.64 66.81
CA HIS A 28 -16.20 -36.43 67.91
C HIS A 28 -16.91 -37.71 68.26
N ASN A 29 -17.47 -38.42 67.27
CA ASN A 29 -18.19 -39.69 67.53
C ASN A 29 -17.26 -40.78 68.09
N THR A 30 -16.04 -40.89 67.53
CA THR A 30 -15.06 -41.90 68.00
C THR A 30 -14.63 -41.62 69.45
N ILE A 31 -14.29 -40.36 69.79
CA ILE A 31 -13.92 -39.98 71.16
C ILE A 31 -15.08 -40.21 72.11
N TYR A 32 -16.28 -39.78 71.71
CA TYR A 32 -17.47 -39.96 72.52
C TYR A 32 -17.74 -41.47 72.85
N GLN A 33 -17.69 -42.33 71.84
CA GLN A 33 -17.88 -43.75 71.99
C GLN A 33 -16.78 -44.40 72.90
N THR A 34 -15.51 -43.99 72.64
CA THR A 34 -14.39 -44.51 73.41
C THR A 34 -14.46 -44.09 74.88
N LEU A 35 -14.73 -42.83 75.17
CA LEU A 35 -14.84 -42.32 76.53
C LEU A 35 -16.04 -42.92 77.24
N THR A 36 -17.19 -43.04 76.57
CA THR A 36 -18.39 -43.68 77.14
C THR A 36 -18.13 -45.17 77.45
N SER A 37 -17.47 -45.89 76.57
CA SER A 37 -17.11 -47.29 76.80
C SER A 37 -16.15 -47.45 77.99
N ASN A 38 -15.15 -46.56 78.08
CA ASN A 38 -14.21 -46.59 79.22
C ASN A 38 -14.91 -46.22 80.53
N GLN A 39 -15.83 -45.25 80.52
CA GLN A 39 -16.63 -44.85 81.67
C GLN A 39 -17.54 -45.99 82.16
N ILE A 40 -18.18 -46.72 81.22
CA ILE A 40 -19.00 -47.90 81.58
C ILE A 40 -18.14 -48.96 82.28
N LYS A 41 -16.94 -49.27 81.76
CA LYS A 41 -16.02 -50.24 82.37
C LYS A 41 -15.59 -49.82 83.79
N SER A 42 -15.27 -48.52 83.98
CA SER A 42 -14.92 -48.00 85.32
C SER A 42 -16.08 -48.07 86.26
N LEU A 43 -17.27 -47.65 85.85
CA LEU A 43 -18.47 -47.70 86.63
C LEU A 43 -18.94 -49.12 86.94
N ASP A 44 -18.68 -50.07 86.03
CA ASP A 44 -18.93 -51.53 86.32
C ASP A 44 -18.05 -52.05 87.46
N SER A 45 -16.76 -51.69 87.43
CA SER A 45 -15.83 -52.03 88.51
C SER A 45 -16.23 -51.35 89.84
N GLU A 46 -16.60 -50.10 89.82
CA GLU A 46 -17.07 -49.32 90.97
C GLU A 46 -18.37 -49.95 91.54
N ALA A 47 -19.33 -50.27 90.66
CA ALA A 47 -20.60 -50.88 91.05
C ALA A 47 -20.38 -52.20 91.76
N ARG A 48 -19.47 -53.08 91.30
CA ARG A 48 -19.08 -54.30 91.96
C ARG A 48 -18.48 -54.06 93.36
N ASN A 49 -17.62 -53.07 93.47
CA ASN A 49 -17.03 -52.65 94.70
C ASN A 49 -18.08 -52.17 95.72
N TYR A 50 -19.02 -51.29 95.31
CA TYR A 50 -20.10 -50.84 96.19
C TYR A 50 -21.04 -51.95 96.62
N VAL A 51 -21.38 -52.91 95.75
CA VAL A 51 -22.20 -54.07 96.12
C VAL A 51 -21.47 -54.95 97.12
N ASN A 52 -20.18 -55.20 96.96
CA ASN A 52 -19.36 -55.96 97.90
C ASN A 52 -19.25 -55.23 99.25
N LEU A 53 -19.03 -53.92 99.27
CA LEU A 53 -19.01 -53.16 100.55
C LEU A 53 -20.36 -53.17 101.26
N PHE A 54 -21.45 -53.06 100.48
CA PHE A 54 -22.81 -53.20 101.05
C PHE A 54 -23.09 -54.56 101.63
N ASN A 55 -22.70 -55.66 100.97
CA ASN A 55 -22.85 -57.04 101.47
C ASN A 55 -22.05 -57.27 102.72
N ASN A 56 -20.96 -56.54 102.93
CA ASN A 56 -20.11 -56.60 104.12
C ASN A 56 -20.54 -55.60 105.25
N ASN A 57 -21.73 -55.03 105.21
CA ASN A 57 -22.27 -54.02 106.13
C ASN A 57 -21.40 -52.77 106.36
N LYS A 58 -20.64 -52.34 105.30
CA LYS A 58 -19.74 -51.17 105.33
C LYS A 58 -20.40 -49.91 104.71
N GLU A 59 -21.63 -49.65 105.07
CA GLU A 59 -22.38 -48.52 104.47
C GLU A 59 -21.72 -47.11 104.65
N LYS A 60 -21.02 -46.88 105.78
CA LYS A 60 -20.24 -45.68 106.03
C LYS A 60 -19.10 -45.48 105.02
N GLU A 61 -18.45 -46.55 104.61
CA GLU A 61 -17.39 -46.53 103.62
C GLU A 61 -17.98 -46.17 102.23
N ILE A 62 -19.13 -46.69 101.87
CA ILE A 62 -19.85 -46.35 100.64
C ILE A 62 -20.19 -44.85 100.62
N THR A 63 -20.73 -44.34 101.74
CA THR A 63 -21.07 -42.91 101.83
C THR A 63 -19.84 -42.03 101.67
N ASN A 64 -18.72 -42.36 102.27
CA ASN A 64 -17.46 -41.64 102.19
C ASN A 64 -16.87 -41.68 100.76
N ILE A 65 -16.82 -42.82 100.10
CA ILE A 65 -16.34 -42.97 98.73
C ILE A 65 -17.26 -42.19 97.79
N ALA A 66 -18.56 -42.38 97.89
CA ALA A 66 -19.55 -41.66 97.08
C ALA A 66 -19.46 -40.16 97.22
N HIS A 67 -19.24 -39.65 98.44
CA HIS A 67 -19.07 -38.22 98.68
C HIS A 67 -17.75 -37.66 98.03
N ASN A 68 -16.65 -38.40 98.15
CA ASN A 68 -15.35 -38.02 97.60
C ASN A 68 -15.40 -38.00 96.07
N GLU A 69 -16.08 -38.94 95.46
CA GLU A 69 -16.26 -39.06 94.04
C GLU A 69 -17.40 -38.18 93.50
N LYS A 70 -18.15 -37.50 94.40
CA LYS A 70 -19.33 -36.71 94.05
C LYS A 70 -20.42 -37.53 93.34
N ASN A 71 -20.48 -38.83 93.64
CA ASN A 71 -21.44 -39.74 93.05
C ASN A 71 -22.63 -39.93 94.03
N ILE A 72 -23.80 -40.13 93.47
CA ILE A 72 -24.99 -40.55 94.19
C ILE A 72 -25.20 -42.03 93.88
N ILE A 73 -25.25 -42.84 94.95
CA ILE A 73 -25.40 -44.25 94.83
C ILE A 73 -26.76 -44.64 95.38
N LEU A 74 -27.51 -45.45 94.63
CA LEU A 74 -28.78 -45.99 95.01
C LEU A 74 -28.73 -47.50 94.79
N ILE A 75 -29.08 -48.32 95.81
CA ILE A 75 -29.16 -49.78 95.73
C ILE A 75 -30.62 -50.16 95.99
N LYS A 76 -31.19 -50.91 95.04
CA LYS A 76 -32.54 -51.51 95.15
C LYS A 76 -32.50 -53.02 95.13
N GLU A 77 -33.52 -53.69 95.68
CA GLU A 77 -33.76 -55.10 95.54
C GLU A 77 -34.34 -55.40 94.15
N LYS A 78 -33.85 -56.43 93.47
CA LYS A 78 -34.14 -56.63 92.04
C LYS A 78 -35.63 -56.77 91.70
N ASP A 79 -36.40 -57.47 92.55
CA ASP A 79 -37.79 -57.83 92.24
C ASP A 79 -38.86 -57.01 92.99
N LYS A 80 -38.48 -56.16 93.94
CA LYS A 80 -39.43 -55.42 94.80
C LYS A 80 -39.40 -53.89 94.66
N ASP A 81 -38.57 -53.35 93.76
CA ASP A 81 -38.33 -51.91 93.63
C ASP A 81 -38.11 -51.18 95.01
N LYS A 82 -37.78 -51.95 96.06
CA LYS A 82 -37.52 -51.42 97.39
C LYS A 82 -36.11 -50.84 97.47
N ILE A 83 -35.98 -49.57 97.81
CA ILE A 83 -34.70 -48.97 98.10
C ILE A 83 -34.11 -49.51 99.35
N ILE A 84 -32.90 -50.10 99.29
CA ILE A 84 -32.17 -50.63 100.39
C ILE A 84 -31.13 -49.62 100.92
N TYR A 85 -30.53 -48.88 100.02
CA TYR A 85 -29.52 -47.87 100.36
C TYR A 85 -29.53 -46.70 99.41
N SER A 86 -29.29 -45.46 99.93
CA SER A 86 -29.10 -44.27 99.12
C SER A 86 -28.10 -43.31 99.80
N SER A 87 -27.06 -42.88 99.07
CA SER A 87 -26.05 -41.91 99.55
C SER A 87 -26.45 -40.48 99.34
N GLY A 88 -27.54 -40.19 98.58
CA GLY A 88 -27.93 -38.82 98.22
C GLY A 88 -29.40 -38.65 97.77
N ASN A 89 -29.75 -37.52 97.12
CA ASN A 89 -31.12 -37.25 96.71
C ASN A 89 -31.54 -38.14 95.51
N ILE A 90 -32.52 -38.92 95.64
CA ILE A 90 -33.05 -39.87 94.67
C ILE A 90 -33.54 -39.11 93.37
N LYS A 91 -33.98 -37.88 93.51
CA LYS A 91 -34.41 -37.02 92.34
C LYS A 91 -33.30 -36.73 91.36
N ASP A 92 -32.07 -36.93 91.74
CA ASP A 92 -30.89 -36.71 90.89
C ASP A 92 -30.53 -37.95 90.04
N ILE A 93 -31.23 -39.01 90.17
CA ILE A 93 -31.09 -40.22 89.36
C ILE A 93 -32.08 -40.18 88.21
N ASP A 94 -31.61 -40.37 86.98
CA ASP A 94 -32.46 -40.34 85.76
C ASP A 94 -33.18 -41.71 85.61
N HIS A 95 -34.46 -41.74 86.00
CA HIS A 95 -35.29 -42.94 85.95
C HIS A 95 -35.63 -43.46 84.53
N ARG A 96 -35.28 -42.73 83.49
CA ARG A 96 -35.40 -43.24 82.10
C ARG A 96 -34.57 -44.50 81.88
N ILE A 97 -33.55 -44.72 82.70
CA ILE A 97 -32.69 -45.92 82.64
C ILE A 97 -33.44 -47.22 83.06
N ASP A 98 -34.57 -47.08 83.77
CA ASP A 98 -35.36 -48.21 84.20
C ASP A 98 -36.15 -48.89 83.10
N ASN A 99 -36.46 -48.13 82.03
CA ASN A 99 -37.23 -48.64 80.87
C ASN A 99 -36.40 -49.47 79.89
N GLU A 100 -35.15 -49.76 80.17
CA GLU A 100 -34.26 -50.40 79.22
C GLU A 100 -33.83 -51.84 79.72
N ALA A 101 -33.91 -52.79 78.77
CA ALA A 101 -33.74 -54.18 79.00
C ALA A 101 -32.30 -54.68 79.34
N ASN A 102 -31.29 -53.83 79.11
CA ASN A 102 -29.89 -54.23 79.38
C ASN A 102 -29.50 -54.11 80.82
N PRO A 103 -28.84 -55.16 81.41
CA PRO A 103 -28.45 -55.24 82.81
C PRO A 103 -27.44 -54.15 83.24
N SER A 104 -26.59 -53.70 82.32
CA SER A 104 -25.67 -52.58 82.58
C SER A 104 -25.81 -51.51 81.50
N LYS A 105 -26.13 -50.25 81.87
CA LYS A 105 -26.31 -49.12 80.96
C LYS A 105 -25.93 -47.81 81.58
N LEU A 106 -25.48 -46.87 80.70
CA LEU A 106 -25.14 -45.49 81.01
C LEU A 106 -26.04 -44.58 80.24
N ILE A 107 -26.72 -43.63 80.89
CA ILE A 107 -27.46 -42.54 80.25
C ILE A 107 -26.83 -41.24 80.69
N ASN A 108 -26.59 -40.38 79.70
CA ASN A 108 -26.06 -39.03 79.89
C ASN A 108 -27.19 -37.97 79.66
N LYS A 109 -27.31 -37.02 80.57
CA LYS A 109 -28.29 -35.93 80.49
C LYS A 109 -27.60 -34.61 80.76
N ASN A 110 -27.75 -33.68 79.81
CA ASN A 110 -27.30 -32.30 80.02
C ASN A 110 -28.13 -31.63 81.11
N THR A 111 -27.48 -31.13 82.16
CA THR A 111 -28.08 -30.34 83.22
C THR A 111 -27.43 -28.99 83.34
N LYS A 112 -28.02 -28.03 84.10
CA LYS A 112 -27.41 -26.71 84.36
C LYS A 112 -26.04 -26.77 85.03
N LEU A 113 -25.72 -27.86 85.72
CA LEU A 113 -24.46 -28.10 86.46
C LEU A 113 -23.41 -28.89 85.64
N GLY A 114 -23.77 -29.33 84.42
CA GLY A 114 -22.93 -30.18 83.61
C GLY A 114 -23.62 -31.40 83.06
N MET A 115 -22.84 -32.32 82.45
CA MET A 115 -23.36 -33.58 81.97
C MET A 115 -23.48 -34.55 83.13
N ARG A 116 -24.71 -34.80 83.57
CA ARG A 116 -24.99 -35.84 84.55
C ARG A 116 -25.09 -37.17 83.84
N TYR A 117 -24.34 -38.12 84.36
CA TYR A 117 -24.49 -39.51 83.97
C TYR A 117 -25.28 -40.28 85.00
N THR A 118 -26.01 -41.30 84.59
CA THR A 118 -26.63 -42.31 85.45
C THR A 118 -26.30 -43.67 84.86
N TYR A 119 -25.62 -44.46 85.65
CA TYR A 119 -25.24 -45.84 85.33
C TYR A 119 -26.13 -46.78 86.16
N LYS A 120 -26.63 -47.85 85.52
CA LYS A 120 -27.40 -48.89 86.13
C LYS A 120 -26.70 -50.23 85.91
N ASN A 121 -26.57 -51.03 86.91
CA ASN A 121 -26.14 -52.42 86.77
C ASN A 121 -26.86 -53.30 87.78
N THR A 122 -27.07 -54.58 87.42
CA THR A 122 -27.67 -55.56 88.32
C THR A 122 -26.64 -56.62 88.64
N ILE A 123 -26.26 -56.77 89.97
CA ILE A 123 -25.23 -57.67 90.48
C ILE A 123 -25.82 -58.39 91.69
N ASP A 124 -25.76 -59.75 91.75
CA ASP A 124 -26.21 -60.57 92.85
C ASP A 124 -27.59 -60.20 93.43
N ASP A 125 -28.65 -60.13 92.61
CA ASP A 125 -30.01 -59.77 92.97
C ASP A 125 -30.20 -58.33 93.48
N LYS A 126 -29.21 -57.48 93.35
CA LYS A 126 -29.28 -56.05 93.66
C LYS A 126 -29.07 -55.17 92.40
N THR A 127 -29.90 -54.14 92.25
CA THR A 127 -29.74 -53.17 91.18
C THR A 127 -29.11 -51.92 91.77
N ILE A 128 -27.92 -51.55 91.28
CA ILE A 128 -27.19 -50.35 91.70
C ILE A 128 -27.30 -49.26 90.65
N TYR A 129 -27.52 -48.05 91.09
CA TYR A 129 -27.47 -46.85 90.27
C TYR A 129 -26.35 -46.00 90.84
N ILE A 130 -25.50 -45.53 89.93
CA ILE A 130 -24.43 -44.58 90.20
C ILE A 130 -24.70 -43.33 89.32
N SER A 131 -24.92 -42.18 89.96
CA SER A 131 -25.14 -40.96 89.25
C SER A 131 -24.16 -39.86 89.68
N GLY A 132 -23.50 -39.26 88.72
CA GLY A 132 -22.51 -38.24 88.97
C GLY A 132 -22.52 -37.19 87.89
N ILE A 133 -21.66 -36.17 88.03
CA ILE A 133 -21.45 -35.16 87.01
C ILE A 133 -20.04 -35.32 86.40
N ASN A 134 -19.98 -35.53 85.09
CA ASN A 134 -18.72 -35.60 84.38
C ASN A 134 -18.69 -34.55 83.30
N ASN A 135 -17.87 -33.56 83.49
CA ASN A 135 -17.70 -32.44 82.50
C ASN A 135 -16.53 -32.69 81.57
N GLU A 136 -15.67 -33.64 81.82
CA GLU A 136 -14.46 -33.93 81.02
C GLU A 136 -14.79 -34.17 79.55
N ILE A 137 -15.90 -34.88 79.26
CA ILE A 137 -16.35 -35.15 77.92
C ILE A 137 -16.73 -33.85 77.18
N ILE A 138 -17.45 -32.94 77.88
CA ILE A 138 -17.87 -31.65 77.31
C ILE A 138 -16.66 -30.75 77.07
N ASP A 139 -15.74 -30.70 78.01
CA ASP A 139 -14.58 -29.83 77.90
C ASP A 139 -13.62 -30.34 76.82
N LEU A 140 -13.40 -31.62 76.71
CA LEU A 140 -12.66 -32.23 75.58
C LEU A 140 -13.32 -31.97 74.26
N GLN A 141 -14.65 -32.01 74.16
CA GLN A 141 -15.40 -31.71 72.98
C GLN A 141 -15.21 -30.20 72.55
N LYS A 142 -15.30 -29.28 73.53
CA LYS A 142 -15.10 -27.86 73.29
C LYS A 142 -13.69 -27.59 72.79
N ASP A 143 -12.70 -28.15 73.41
CA ASP A 143 -11.29 -27.98 72.99
C ASP A 143 -11.04 -28.60 71.61
N LEU A 144 -11.61 -29.79 71.33
CA LEU A 144 -11.54 -30.35 69.99
C LEU A 144 -12.07 -29.41 68.90
N TRP A 145 -13.29 -28.89 69.10
CA TRP A 145 -13.87 -27.93 68.11
C TRP A 145 -13.10 -26.65 68.07
N LYS A 146 -12.55 -26.13 69.13
CA LYS A 146 -11.68 -24.94 69.17
C LYS A 146 -10.42 -25.19 68.36
N TYR A 147 -9.67 -26.23 68.56
CA TYR A 147 -8.46 -26.57 67.82
C TYR A 147 -8.76 -26.87 66.36
N LEU A 148 -9.84 -27.59 66.07
CA LEU A 148 -10.27 -27.88 64.71
C LEU A 148 -10.62 -26.57 63.94
N SER A 149 -11.28 -25.64 64.63
CA SER A 149 -11.60 -24.30 64.04
C SER A 149 -10.34 -23.48 63.73
N ILE A 150 -9.36 -23.50 64.64
CA ILE A 150 -8.08 -22.80 64.41
C ILE A 150 -7.36 -23.38 63.18
N VAL A 151 -7.24 -24.73 63.11
CA VAL A 151 -6.63 -25.38 61.96
C VAL A 151 -7.42 -25.13 60.69
N GLY A 152 -8.75 -25.16 60.73
CA GLY A 152 -9.62 -24.84 59.61
C GLY A 152 -9.37 -23.41 59.05
N VAL A 153 -9.26 -22.42 59.94
CA VAL A 153 -8.93 -21.04 59.52
C VAL A 153 -7.56 -20.93 58.88
N ILE A 154 -6.55 -21.61 59.44
CA ILE A 154 -5.19 -21.64 58.86
C ILE A 154 -5.22 -22.25 57.45
N VAL A 155 -5.93 -23.36 57.27
CA VAL A 155 -6.04 -24.05 55.97
C VAL A 155 -6.79 -23.14 54.97
N LEU A 156 -7.89 -22.54 55.35
CA LEU A 156 -8.60 -21.59 54.45
C LEU A 156 -7.74 -20.39 54.07
N PHE A 157 -6.93 -19.89 55.00
CA PHE A 157 -6.01 -18.80 54.74
C PHE A 157 -4.91 -19.22 53.75
N THR A 158 -4.34 -20.42 53.90
CA THR A 158 -3.35 -20.95 52.95
C THR A 158 -3.96 -21.18 51.54
N VAL A 159 -5.19 -21.70 51.47
CA VAL A 159 -5.95 -21.83 50.21
C VAL A 159 -6.17 -20.47 49.55
N TYR A 160 -6.54 -19.46 50.32
CA TYR A 160 -6.68 -18.10 49.82
C TYR A 160 -5.36 -17.57 49.25
N LEU A 161 -4.23 -17.69 49.95
CA LEU A 161 -2.92 -17.26 49.49
C LEU A 161 -2.49 -17.98 48.21
N ALA A 162 -2.69 -19.31 48.17
CA ALA A 162 -2.40 -20.13 47.00
C ALA A 162 -3.24 -19.69 45.78
N SER A 163 -4.55 -19.50 45.96
CA SER A 163 -5.44 -19.03 44.91
C SER A 163 -5.05 -17.65 44.39
N ARG A 164 -4.69 -16.71 45.29
CA ARG A 164 -4.18 -15.37 44.94
C ARG A 164 -2.88 -15.44 44.14
N SER A 165 -1.97 -16.34 44.56
CA SER A 165 -0.69 -16.56 43.84
C SER A 165 -0.93 -17.11 42.44
N ILE A 166 -1.75 -18.14 42.30
CA ILE A 166 -2.10 -18.74 40.99
C ILE A 166 -2.74 -17.69 40.05
N ASN A 167 -3.66 -16.91 40.59
CA ASN A 167 -4.31 -15.87 39.81
C ASN A 167 -3.31 -14.85 39.27
N ARG A 168 -2.37 -14.39 40.11
CA ARG A 168 -1.36 -13.37 39.73
C ARG A 168 -0.31 -13.95 38.78
N THR A 169 0.11 -15.19 39.01
CA THR A 169 1.26 -15.79 38.30
C THR A 169 0.87 -16.40 36.96
N TYR A 170 -0.34 -16.98 36.85
CA TYR A 170 -0.75 -17.72 35.66
C TYR A 170 -1.99 -17.15 34.96
N ILE A 171 -3.09 -16.95 35.72
CA ILE A 171 -4.37 -16.62 35.09
C ILE A 171 -4.36 -15.23 34.46
N ARG A 172 -3.84 -14.25 35.18
CA ARG A 172 -3.78 -12.85 34.69
C ARG A 172 -2.93 -12.71 33.45
N PRO A 173 -1.69 -13.22 33.39
CA PRO A 173 -0.85 -13.22 32.20
C PRO A 173 -1.49 -13.94 31.01
N ILE A 174 -2.12 -15.10 31.21
CA ILE A 174 -2.81 -15.83 30.14
C ILE A 174 -3.93 -14.96 29.54
N ASN A 175 -4.72 -14.30 30.39
CA ASN A 175 -5.78 -13.42 29.92
C ASN A 175 -5.24 -12.21 29.13
N GLU A 176 -4.09 -11.65 29.53
CA GLU A 176 -3.42 -10.56 28.79
C GLU A 176 -2.98 -11.03 27.40
N VAL A 177 -2.41 -12.23 27.28
CA VAL A 177 -2.05 -12.82 25.99
C VAL A 177 -3.29 -13.11 25.14
N THR A 178 -4.35 -13.67 25.74
CA THR A 178 -5.62 -13.93 25.04
C THR A 178 -6.23 -12.65 24.50
N TYR A 179 -6.22 -11.58 25.28
CA TYR A 179 -6.70 -10.27 24.82
C TYR A 179 -5.82 -9.70 23.72
N ALA A 180 -4.50 -9.78 23.83
CA ALA A 180 -3.59 -9.32 22.79
C ALA A 180 -3.77 -10.11 21.48
N THR A 181 -3.98 -11.43 21.56
CA THR A 181 -4.24 -12.26 20.37
C THR A 181 -5.57 -11.94 19.72
N SER A 182 -6.62 -11.59 20.47
CA SER A 182 -7.87 -11.13 19.88
C SER A 182 -7.68 -9.81 19.12
N LEU A 183 -6.93 -8.85 19.69
CA LEU A 183 -6.61 -7.60 19.00
C LEU A 183 -5.77 -7.84 17.73
N LEU A 184 -4.84 -8.81 17.75
CA LEU A 184 -4.09 -9.20 16.55
C LEU A 184 -5.01 -9.78 15.46
N ALA A 185 -6.00 -10.57 15.83
CA ALA A 185 -7.00 -11.10 14.91
C ALA A 185 -7.86 -10.00 14.28
N ASP A 186 -8.15 -8.94 15.05
CA ASP A 186 -8.89 -7.76 14.59
C ASP A 186 -8.01 -6.76 13.77
N GLY A 187 -6.74 -7.11 13.52
CA GLY A 187 -5.85 -6.31 12.68
C GLY A 187 -4.97 -5.30 13.41
N TYR A 188 -5.02 -5.23 14.75
CA TYR A 188 -4.18 -4.33 15.55
C TYR A 188 -2.78 -4.90 15.80
N TYR A 189 -1.95 -5.01 14.77
CA TYR A 189 -0.64 -5.70 14.81
C TYR A 189 0.45 -4.97 15.62
N HIS A 190 0.22 -3.77 16.11
CA HIS A 190 1.17 -3.02 16.96
C HIS A 190 1.07 -3.39 18.44
N VAL A 191 0.06 -4.15 18.84
CA VAL A 191 -0.13 -4.60 20.22
C VAL A 191 1.05 -5.44 20.66
N ARG A 192 1.50 -5.22 21.92
CA ARG A 192 2.55 -6.01 22.57
C ARG A 192 2.11 -6.38 23.96
N VAL A 193 2.47 -7.60 24.37
CA VAL A 193 2.25 -8.09 25.72
C VAL A 193 3.50 -7.80 26.55
N PRO A 194 3.38 -7.24 27.78
CA PRO A 194 4.52 -6.97 28.63
C PRO A 194 5.25 -8.26 28.99
N GLU A 195 6.58 -8.22 29.11
CA GLU A 195 7.36 -9.41 29.44
C GLU A 195 6.99 -9.98 30.82
N SER A 196 6.79 -11.30 30.89
CA SER A 196 6.52 -12.00 32.14
C SER A 196 7.83 -12.46 32.77
N ASN A 197 7.96 -12.23 34.09
CA ASN A 197 9.07 -12.72 34.89
C ASN A 197 8.92 -14.21 35.23
N VAL A 198 7.78 -14.81 34.92
CA VAL A 198 7.47 -16.22 35.21
C VAL A 198 7.98 -17.08 34.06
N LYS A 199 8.86 -18.02 34.36
CA LYS A 199 9.59 -18.84 33.39
C LYS A 199 8.64 -19.62 32.45
N GLU A 200 7.56 -20.15 32.98
CA GLU A 200 6.56 -20.96 32.28
C GLU A 200 5.69 -20.15 31.31
N THR A 201 5.39 -18.89 31.64
CA THR A 201 4.58 -18.01 30.79
C THR A 201 5.42 -17.17 29.84
N ARG A 202 6.71 -17.02 30.12
CA ARG A 202 7.64 -16.16 29.31
C ARG A 202 7.67 -16.59 27.83
N ALA A 203 7.73 -17.89 27.57
CA ALA A 203 7.72 -18.40 26.20
C ALA A 203 6.46 -17.96 25.42
N LEU A 204 5.29 -17.98 26.09
CA LEU A 204 4.02 -17.56 25.50
C LEU A 204 4.03 -16.06 25.13
N PHE A 205 4.58 -15.21 25.99
CA PHE A 205 4.69 -13.77 25.73
C PHE A 205 5.65 -13.48 24.57
N VAL A 206 6.82 -14.13 24.55
CA VAL A 206 7.81 -13.99 23.48
C VAL A 206 7.23 -14.42 22.13
N THR A 207 6.60 -15.60 22.07
CA THR A 207 6.00 -16.11 20.83
C THR A 207 4.85 -15.24 20.34
N THR A 208 4.02 -14.72 21.25
CA THR A 208 2.93 -13.79 20.88
C THR A 208 3.48 -12.47 20.32
N ASN A 209 4.51 -11.91 20.96
CA ASN A 209 5.14 -10.69 20.48
C ASN A 209 5.85 -10.90 19.12
N ASP A 210 6.48 -12.06 18.91
CA ASP A 210 7.09 -12.41 17.62
C ASP A 210 6.04 -12.58 16.53
N LEU A 211 4.91 -13.22 16.84
CA LEU A 211 3.78 -13.31 15.92
C LEU A 211 3.28 -11.91 15.54
N ALA A 212 3.09 -11.03 16.53
CA ALA A 212 2.68 -9.65 16.31
C ALA A 212 3.66 -8.89 15.39
N ARG A 213 4.98 -9.04 15.60
CA ARG A 213 6.01 -8.45 14.74
C ARG A 213 5.95 -8.97 13.31
N ARG A 214 5.78 -10.28 13.14
CA ARG A 214 5.67 -10.92 11.80
C ARG A 214 4.43 -10.44 11.06
N LEU A 215 3.27 -10.41 11.72
CA LEU A 215 2.03 -9.92 11.14
C LEU A 215 2.13 -8.44 10.75
N GLN A 216 2.71 -7.60 11.62
CA GLN A 216 2.95 -6.20 11.34
C GLN A 216 3.87 -6.01 10.13
N LYS A 217 4.98 -6.79 10.04
CA LYS A 217 5.90 -6.75 8.91
C LYS A 217 5.23 -7.19 7.61
N LEU A 218 4.43 -8.26 7.64
CA LEU A 218 3.68 -8.74 6.48
C LEU A 218 2.67 -7.68 5.99
N ASN A 219 1.88 -7.12 6.89
CA ASN A 219 0.91 -6.08 6.55
C ASN A 219 1.58 -4.82 5.97
N ASN A 220 2.68 -4.37 6.58
CA ASN A 220 3.45 -3.24 6.06
C ASN A 220 4.05 -3.55 4.68
N SER A 221 4.61 -4.75 4.49
CA SER A 221 5.16 -5.18 3.21
C SER A 221 4.07 -5.22 2.14
N GLN A 222 2.89 -5.75 2.45
CA GLN A 222 1.75 -5.77 1.54
C GLN A 222 1.30 -4.36 1.15
N LYS A 223 1.19 -3.43 2.13
CA LYS A 223 0.87 -2.02 1.86
C LYS A 223 1.91 -1.35 0.97
N ILE A 224 3.20 -1.58 1.25
CA ILE A 224 4.30 -1.02 0.44
C ILE A 224 4.24 -1.58 -0.99
N GLN A 225 4.02 -2.87 -1.17
CA GLN A 225 3.89 -3.50 -2.49
C GLN A 225 2.67 -2.94 -3.26
N SER A 226 1.51 -2.83 -2.60
CA SER A 226 0.31 -2.26 -3.20
C SER A 226 0.52 -0.81 -3.62
N ASN A 227 1.11 0.02 -2.73
CA ASN A 227 1.41 1.42 -3.05
C ASN A 227 2.45 1.52 -4.18
N ARG A 228 3.48 0.67 -4.19
CA ARG A 228 4.49 0.65 -5.26
C ARG A 228 3.87 0.31 -6.61
N LEU A 229 2.99 -0.70 -6.67
CA LEU A 229 2.25 -1.04 -7.89
C LEU A 229 1.37 0.13 -8.36
N LYS A 230 0.61 0.73 -7.44
CA LYS A 230 -0.22 1.89 -7.77
C LYS A 230 0.63 3.05 -8.30
N THR A 231 1.70 3.42 -7.59
CA THR A 231 2.60 4.51 -8.03
C THR A 231 3.26 4.20 -9.37
N THR A 232 3.64 2.93 -9.62
CA THR A 232 4.21 2.53 -10.91
C THR A 232 3.21 2.73 -12.03
N LEU A 233 1.97 2.26 -11.87
CA LEU A 233 0.90 2.42 -12.86
C LEU A 233 0.58 3.91 -13.12
N GLU A 234 0.53 4.73 -12.06
CA GLU A 234 0.26 6.16 -12.18
C GLU A 234 1.35 6.95 -12.93
N ASN A 235 2.62 6.49 -12.87
CA ASN A 235 3.74 7.15 -13.53
C ASN A 235 4.08 6.57 -14.93
N ILE A 236 3.37 5.56 -15.39
CA ILE A 236 3.52 5.07 -16.77
C ILE A 236 3.00 6.15 -17.73
N PRO A 237 3.80 6.58 -18.73
CA PRO A 237 3.38 7.63 -19.67
C PRO A 237 2.32 7.18 -20.66
N SER A 238 2.11 5.87 -20.81
CA SER A 238 1.02 5.33 -21.64
C SER A 238 -0.27 5.25 -20.83
N SER A 239 -1.40 5.51 -21.48
CA SER A 239 -2.72 5.29 -20.87
C SER A 239 -2.95 3.82 -20.63
N VAL A 240 -3.22 3.42 -19.39
CA VAL A 240 -3.46 2.03 -19.00
C VAL A 240 -4.83 1.92 -18.37
N LEU A 241 -5.62 1.00 -18.91
CA LEU A 241 -6.91 0.60 -18.35
C LEU A 241 -6.86 -0.88 -18.00
N MET A 242 -7.44 -1.24 -16.88
CA MET A 242 -7.70 -2.62 -16.51
C MET A 242 -9.20 -2.83 -16.43
N ILE A 243 -9.71 -3.77 -17.20
CA ILE A 243 -11.13 -4.10 -17.30
C ILE A 243 -11.33 -5.49 -16.74
N ASP A 244 -12.34 -5.70 -15.92
CA ASP A 244 -12.67 -7.00 -15.37
C ASP A 244 -13.43 -7.89 -16.39
N LYS A 245 -13.72 -9.12 -16.00
CA LYS A 245 -14.48 -10.08 -16.84
C LYS A 245 -15.92 -9.65 -17.11
N HIS A 246 -16.46 -8.66 -16.42
CA HIS A 246 -17.81 -8.13 -16.59
C HIS A 246 -17.83 -6.87 -17.46
N GLY A 247 -16.66 -6.37 -17.87
CA GLY A 247 -16.52 -5.15 -18.66
C GLY A 247 -16.51 -3.88 -17.82
N GLU A 248 -16.23 -3.97 -16.51
CA GLU A 248 -16.07 -2.80 -15.66
C GLU A 248 -14.60 -2.38 -15.58
N ILE A 249 -14.34 -1.08 -15.65
CA ILE A 249 -13.00 -0.52 -15.51
C ILE A 249 -12.59 -0.60 -14.04
N VAL A 250 -11.59 -1.42 -13.74
CA VAL A 250 -11.06 -1.61 -12.38
C VAL A 250 -9.96 -0.59 -12.08
N VAL A 251 -9.15 -0.25 -13.07
CA VAL A 251 -8.03 0.70 -12.95
C VAL A 251 -7.95 1.56 -14.20
N ALA A 252 -7.79 2.85 -13.99
CA ALA A 252 -7.39 3.82 -15.02
C ALA A 252 -6.25 4.66 -14.45
N ASN A 253 -5.10 4.70 -15.13
CA ASN A 253 -3.95 5.45 -14.63
C ASN A 253 -4.04 6.95 -14.95
N HIS A 254 -3.14 7.74 -14.36
CA HIS A 254 -3.10 9.18 -14.54
C HIS A 254 -2.99 9.62 -16.03
N ALA A 255 -2.19 8.89 -16.83
CA ALA A 255 -2.02 9.21 -18.26
C ALA A 255 -3.34 9.08 -19.04
N TYR A 256 -4.20 8.12 -18.70
CA TYR A 256 -5.53 8.01 -19.32
C TYR A 256 -6.37 9.26 -19.06
N TYR A 257 -6.43 9.75 -17.82
CA TYR A 257 -7.17 10.94 -17.45
C TYR A 257 -6.61 12.21 -18.11
N GLN A 258 -5.28 12.30 -18.26
CA GLN A 258 -4.65 13.43 -18.96
C GLN A 258 -4.97 13.47 -20.45
N VAL A 259 -5.04 12.33 -21.11
CA VAL A 259 -5.26 12.23 -22.55
C VAL A 259 -6.73 12.39 -22.91
N PHE A 260 -7.59 11.62 -22.24
CA PHE A 260 -9.02 11.54 -22.61
C PHE A 260 -9.89 12.50 -21.81
N ASN A 261 -9.37 13.07 -20.70
CA ASN A 261 -10.02 14.07 -19.85
C ASN A 261 -11.53 13.80 -19.62
N PRO A 262 -11.91 12.60 -19.14
CA PRO A 262 -13.31 12.27 -18.94
C PRO A 262 -13.92 13.16 -17.84
N ASN A 263 -15.17 13.59 -18.02
CA ASN A 263 -15.88 14.48 -17.10
C ASN A 263 -16.11 13.90 -15.70
N GLN A 264 -15.80 12.62 -15.50
CA GLN A 264 -16.01 11.90 -14.24
C GLN A 264 -15.02 10.73 -14.12
N MET A 265 -14.84 10.22 -12.89
CA MET A 265 -14.08 8.99 -12.67
C MET A 265 -14.73 7.82 -13.42
N VAL A 266 -13.88 7.02 -14.08
CA VAL A 266 -14.31 5.89 -14.92
C VAL A 266 -14.24 4.55 -14.19
N GLU A 267 -13.54 4.45 -13.06
CA GLU A 267 -13.46 3.22 -12.28
C GLU A 267 -14.82 2.78 -11.78
N ASN A 268 -15.03 1.48 -11.74
CA ASN A 268 -16.30 0.79 -11.41
C ASN A 268 -17.45 1.13 -12.37
N LYS A 269 -17.13 1.53 -13.61
CA LYS A 269 -18.10 1.76 -14.67
C LYS A 269 -17.79 0.88 -15.86
N SER A 270 -18.83 0.60 -16.69
CA SER A 270 -18.63 -0.10 -17.96
C SER A 270 -17.67 0.68 -18.86
N TYR A 271 -16.77 0.01 -19.55
CA TYR A 271 -15.89 0.66 -20.54
C TYR A 271 -16.65 1.23 -21.73
N ILE A 272 -17.85 0.70 -22.03
CA ILE A 272 -18.70 1.11 -23.13
C ILE A 272 -19.15 2.56 -22.93
N GLY A 273 -18.93 3.40 -23.95
CA GLY A 273 -19.28 4.82 -23.92
C GLY A 273 -18.29 5.73 -23.19
N PHE A 274 -17.20 5.19 -22.64
CA PHE A 274 -16.10 5.97 -22.06
C PHE A 274 -14.80 5.90 -22.88
N ILE A 275 -14.77 5.02 -23.87
CA ILE A 275 -13.63 4.78 -24.75
C ILE A 275 -14.11 5.00 -26.18
N ASP A 276 -13.19 5.36 -27.09
CA ASP A 276 -13.51 5.50 -28.51
C ASP A 276 -14.02 4.18 -29.12
N ASP A 277 -14.99 4.26 -30.04
CA ASP A 277 -15.64 3.11 -30.67
C ASP A 277 -14.64 2.15 -31.36
N SER A 278 -13.54 2.68 -31.90
CA SER A 278 -12.49 1.87 -32.54
C SER A 278 -11.75 1.01 -31.51
N ILE A 279 -11.47 1.54 -30.34
CA ILE A 279 -10.83 0.83 -29.23
C ILE A 279 -11.83 -0.17 -28.61
N GLU A 280 -13.12 0.20 -28.48
CA GLU A 280 -14.16 -0.72 -28.00
C GLU A 280 -14.23 -1.99 -28.83
N LYS A 281 -14.16 -1.88 -30.15
CA LYS A 281 -14.16 -3.04 -31.08
C LYS A 281 -12.99 -3.97 -30.81
N LEU A 282 -11.79 -3.44 -30.60
CA LEU A 282 -10.61 -4.25 -30.26
C LEU A 282 -10.75 -4.96 -28.92
N ILE A 283 -11.31 -4.28 -27.93
CA ILE A 283 -11.58 -4.86 -26.61
C ILE A 283 -12.55 -6.02 -26.76
N ILE A 284 -13.68 -5.84 -27.45
CA ILE A 284 -14.68 -6.88 -27.69
C ILE A 284 -14.06 -8.08 -28.43
N GLU A 285 -13.27 -7.84 -29.47
CA GLU A 285 -12.62 -8.89 -30.23
C GLU A 285 -11.59 -9.66 -29.38
N SER A 286 -10.79 -8.95 -28.56
CA SER A 286 -9.82 -9.58 -27.66
C SER A 286 -10.52 -10.39 -26.57
N PHE A 287 -11.66 -9.92 -26.03
CA PHE A 287 -12.49 -10.69 -25.10
C PHE A 287 -13.03 -11.97 -25.74
N ARG A 288 -13.51 -11.87 -27.00
CA ARG A 288 -14.10 -13.01 -27.73
C ARG A 288 -13.06 -14.06 -28.12
N THR A 289 -11.88 -13.62 -28.53
CA THR A 289 -10.81 -14.52 -29.03
C THR A 289 -9.87 -14.99 -27.95
N GLU A 290 -9.87 -14.34 -26.78
CA GLU A 290 -8.90 -14.53 -25.67
C GLU A 290 -7.44 -14.40 -26.13
N LYS A 291 -7.20 -13.60 -27.19
CA LYS A 291 -5.88 -13.35 -27.76
C LYS A 291 -5.47 -11.91 -27.57
N VAL A 292 -4.16 -11.71 -27.49
CA VAL A 292 -3.59 -10.35 -27.51
C VAL A 292 -3.81 -9.75 -28.89
N ILE A 293 -4.32 -8.53 -28.93
CA ILE A 293 -4.51 -7.74 -30.15
C ILE A 293 -3.64 -6.50 -30.06
N TYR A 294 -2.93 -6.21 -31.15
CA TYR A 294 -2.12 -5.00 -31.33
C TYR A 294 -2.60 -4.30 -32.61
N GLU A 295 -2.95 -3.03 -32.50
CA GLU A 295 -3.36 -2.23 -33.64
C GLU A 295 -3.02 -0.75 -33.45
N GLN A 296 -2.65 -0.08 -34.56
CA GLN A 296 -2.44 1.35 -34.56
C GLN A 296 -3.71 2.06 -35.02
N LEU A 297 -4.23 2.94 -34.19
CA LEU A 297 -5.50 3.62 -34.43
C LEU A 297 -5.31 5.14 -34.39
N GLU A 298 -6.06 5.81 -35.26
CA GLU A 298 -6.30 7.24 -35.15
C GLU A 298 -7.56 7.47 -34.31
N VAL A 299 -7.43 8.17 -33.21
CA VAL A 299 -8.49 8.39 -32.22
C VAL A 299 -8.78 9.89 -32.11
N ALA A 300 -10.05 10.26 -32.24
CA ALA A 300 -10.51 11.62 -32.03
C ALA A 300 -10.60 11.92 -30.53
N ILE A 301 -9.72 12.76 -30.01
CA ILE A 301 -9.77 13.19 -28.61
C ILE A 301 -10.87 14.24 -28.38
N ASN A 302 -11.08 15.09 -29.38
CA ASN A 302 -12.18 16.06 -29.42
C ASN A 302 -12.48 16.41 -30.88
N ASN A 303 -13.46 17.29 -31.13
CA ASN A 303 -13.87 17.68 -32.48
C ASN A 303 -12.77 18.33 -33.33
N VAL A 304 -11.61 18.66 -32.77
CA VAL A 304 -10.54 19.39 -33.44
C VAL A 304 -9.21 18.63 -33.45
N HIS A 305 -8.98 17.73 -32.49
CA HIS A 305 -7.69 17.08 -32.30
C HIS A 305 -7.83 15.56 -32.39
N THR A 306 -7.07 14.98 -33.29
CA THR A 306 -6.85 13.54 -33.41
C THR A 306 -5.46 13.17 -32.90
N LYS A 307 -5.33 11.99 -32.33
CA LYS A 307 -4.06 11.41 -31.90
C LYS A 307 -3.92 9.99 -32.44
N TYR A 308 -2.68 9.58 -32.64
CA TYR A 308 -2.35 8.22 -33.06
C TYR A 308 -1.90 7.41 -31.85
N PHE A 309 -2.54 6.28 -31.65
CA PHE A 309 -2.22 5.35 -30.56
C PHE A 309 -1.79 4.00 -31.09
N ASP A 310 -0.77 3.43 -30.46
CA ASP A 310 -0.48 2.01 -30.53
C ASP A 310 -1.26 1.35 -29.39
N VAL A 311 -2.29 0.59 -29.75
CA VAL A 311 -3.26 -0.02 -28.82
C VAL A 311 -2.93 -1.48 -28.62
N SER A 312 -2.78 -1.90 -27.38
CA SER A 312 -2.56 -3.29 -26.98
C SER A 312 -3.67 -3.75 -26.06
N CYS A 313 -4.48 -4.72 -26.49
CA CYS A 313 -5.50 -5.38 -25.68
C CYS A 313 -4.97 -6.74 -25.22
N ILE A 314 -4.69 -6.91 -23.92
CA ILE A 314 -4.02 -8.09 -23.35
C ILE A 314 -4.97 -8.79 -22.38
N PRO A 315 -5.56 -9.94 -22.72
CA PRO A 315 -6.45 -10.68 -21.82
C PRO A 315 -5.66 -11.31 -20.66
N ILE A 316 -6.22 -11.21 -19.45
CA ILE A 316 -5.67 -11.81 -18.23
C ILE A 316 -6.35 -13.16 -18.00
N LEU A 317 -5.59 -14.25 -18.12
CA LEU A 317 -6.06 -15.62 -17.94
C LEU A 317 -5.56 -16.20 -16.62
N THR A 318 -6.39 -17.00 -15.94
CA THR A 318 -5.99 -17.74 -14.73
C THR A 318 -5.04 -18.88 -15.10
N LYS A 319 -3.92 -19.01 -14.39
CA LYS A 319 -2.90 -20.05 -14.65
C LYS A 319 -3.45 -21.48 -14.60
N SER A 320 -4.44 -21.77 -13.74
CA SER A 320 -4.91 -23.13 -13.49
C SER A 320 -6.06 -23.60 -14.40
N LYS A 321 -6.91 -22.69 -14.91
CA LYS A 321 -8.13 -23.04 -15.66
C LYS A 321 -8.29 -22.34 -17.00
N LYS A 322 -7.34 -21.50 -17.42
CA LYS A 322 -7.45 -20.63 -18.61
C LYS A 322 -8.75 -19.80 -18.64
N ASN A 323 -9.35 -19.54 -17.48
CA ASN A 323 -10.54 -18.70 -17.39
C ASN A 323 -10.13 -17.23 -17.46
N LEU A 324 -10.84 -16.47 -18.28
CA LEU A 324 -10.65 -15.04 -18.43
C LEU A 324 -11.01 -14.31 -17.11
N GLN A 325 -10.08 -13.52 -16.60
CA GLN A 325 -10.27 -12.70 -15.40
C GLN A 325 -10.55 -11.23 -15.72
N GLY A 326 -10.12 -10.80 -16.89
CA GLY A 326 -10.22 -9.41 -17.33
C GLY A 326 -9.25 -9.13 -18.47
N MET A 327 -8.98 -7.86 -18.70
CA MET A 327 -8.11 -7.38 -19.77
C MET A 327 -7.31 -6.17 -19.31
N VAL A 328 -6.08 -6.04 -19.79
CA VAL A 328 -5.29 -4.80 -19.74
C VAL A 328 -5.30 -4.19 -21.13
N VAL A 329 -5.71 -2.93 -21.21
CA VAL A 329 -5.64 -2.12 -22.42
C VAL A 329 -4.57 -1.05 -22.22
N VAL A 330 -3.59 -1.03 -23.10
CA VAL A 330 -2.51 -0.04 -23.10
C VAL A 330 -2.59 0.79 -24.36
N LEU A 331 -2.60 2.10 -24.22
CA LEU A 331 -2.68 3.08 -25.32
C LEU A 331 -1.41 3.92 -25.26
N HIS A 332 -0.50 3.69 -26.18
CA HIS A 332 0.73 4.45 -26.30
C HIS A 332 0.57 5.55 -27.35
N ASP A 333 0.71 6.82 -26.95
CA ASP A 333 0.60 7.97 -27.87
C ASP A 333 1.82 8.01 -28.79
N ILE A 334 1.61 7.68 -30.07
CA ILE A 334 2.62 7.70 -31.12
C ILE A 334 2.45 8.87 -32.08
N THR A 335 1.67 9.89 -31.70
CA THR A 335 1.32 11.03 -32.59
C THR A 335 2.57 11.73 -33.12
N ASN A 336 3.56 11.99 -32.27
CA ASN A 336 4.80 12.63 -32.69
C ASN A 336 5.64 11.72 -33.61
N LEU A 337 5.69 10.43 -33.32
CA LEU A 337 6.39 9.44 -34.13
C LEU A 337 5.75 9.38 -35.53
N GLN A 338 4.42 9.30 -35.60
CA GLN A 338 3.67 9.24 -36.86
C GLN A 338 3.84 10.52 -37.68
N LYS A 339 3.84 11.70 -37.02
CA LYS A 339 4.13 12.96 -37.68
C LYS A 339 5.53 12.98 -38.27
N LEU A 340 6.53 12.54 -37.52
CA LEU A 340 7.92 12.47 -38.02
C LEU A 340 8.06 11.46 -39.19
N GLU A 341 7.38 10.31 -39.12
CA GLU A 341 7.40 9.35 -40.20
C GLU A 341 6.72 9.90 -41.47
N ASN A 342 5.59 10.58 -41.33
CA ASN A 342 4.91 11.22 -42.44
C ASN A 342 5.78 12.32 -43.08
N LEU A 343 6.40 13.17 -42.26
CA LEU A 343 7.35 14.18 -42.75
C LEU A 343 8.52 13.53 -43.48
N ARG A 344 9.05 12.41 -42.99
CA ARG A 344 10.12 11.66 -43.66
C ARG A 344 9.66 11.07 -44.98
N ARG A 345 8.46 10.47 -45.05
CA ARG A 345 7.89 9.93 -46.29
C ARG A 345 7.68 11.04 -47.33
N GLU A 346 7.11 12.16 -46.90
CA GLU A 346 6.89 13.34 -47.77
C GLU A 346 8.22 13.90 -48.30
N PHE A 347 9.24 13.99 -47.44
CA PHE A 347 10.58 14.40 -47.83
C PHE A 347 11.16 13.53 -48.95
N VAL A 348 11.16 12.18 -48.74
CA VAL A 348 11.69 11.23 -49.75
C VAL A 348 10.90 11.30 -51.05
N ALA A 349 9.57 11.43 -51.01
CA ALA A 349 8.72 11.59 -52.17
C ALA A 349 9.05 12.87 -52.95
N ASN A 350 9.19 14.01 -52.23
CA ASN A 350 9.50 15.31 -52.83
C ASN A 350 10.90 15.34 -53.47
N VAL A 351 11.93 14.76 -52.77
CA VAL A 351 13.29 14.63 -53.36
C VAL A 351 13.24 13.82 -54.65
N SER A 352 12.55 12.67 -54.63
CA SER A 352 12.44 11.82 -55.83
C SER A 352 11.77 12.55 -56.99
N HIS A 353 10.72 13.34 -56.71
CA HIS A 353 10.01 14.08 -57.72
C HIS A 353 10.85 15.25 -58.28
N GLU A 354 11.53 16.03 -57.42
CA GLU A 354 12.35 17.16 -57.84
C GLU A 354 13.63 16.73 -58.58
N LEU A 355 14.15 15.51 -58.37
CA LEU A 355 15.24 14.91 -59.13
C LEU A 355 14.77 14.35 -60.48
N LYS A 356 13.60 13.66 -60.50
CA LYS A 356 13.09 13.03 -61.70
C LYS A 356 12.81 14.01 -62.85
N THR A 357 12.27 15.20 -62.52
CA THR A 357 11.90 16.20 -63.52
C THR A 357 13.09 16.69 -64.37
N PRO A 358 14.20 17.22 -63.80
CA PRO A 358 15.35 17.67 -64.55
C PRO A 358 16.05 16.51 -65.29
N ILE A 359 16.13 15.29 -64.69
CA ILE A 359 16.70 14.11 -65.33
C ILE A 359 15.90 13.77 -66.60
N THR A 360 14.57 13.79 -66.55
CA THR A 360 13.71 13.51 -67.69
C THR A 360 13.89 14.59 -68.78
N SER A 361 14.05 15.84 -68.40
CA SER A 361 14.32 16.97 -69.32
C SER A 361 15.67 16.80 -70.03
N ILE A 362 16.75 16.54 -69.25
CA ILE A 362 18.08 16.28 -69.79
C ILE A 362 18.05 15.13 -70.81
N LYS A 363 17.42 14.01 -70.40
CA LYS A 363 17.31 12.83 -71.27
C LYS A 363 16.56 13.16 -72.57
N GLY A 364 15.39 13.81 -72.46
CA GLY A 364 14.60 14.14 -73.66
C GLY A 364 15.31 15.08 -74.62
N PHE A 365 15.99 16.11 -74.14
CA PHE A 365 16.74 17.03 -75.01
C PHE A 365 18.00 16.32 -75.61
N ALA A 366 18.66 15.47 -74.83
CA ALA A 366 19.77 14.67 -75.37
C ALA A 366 19.30 13.66 -76.45
N GLU A 367 18.15 13.00 -76.25
CA GLU A 367 17.53 12.11 -77.27
C GLU A 367 17.19 12.93 -78.53
N THR A 368 16.57 14.12 -78.41
CA THR A 368 16.24 15.01 -79.52
C THR A 368 17.48 15.47 -80.29
N LEU A 369 18.57 15.79 -79.60
CA LEU A 369 19.85 16.10 -80.26
C LEU A 369 20.41 14.89 -81.03
N ILE A 370 20.32 13.68 -80.48
CA ILE A 370 20.82 12.46 -81.13
C ILE A 370 19.97 12.15 -82.37
N GLU A 371 18.65 12.32 -82.31
CA GLU A 371 17.70 12.07 -83.40
C GLU A 371 17.84 13.03 -84.57
N GLY A 372 18.63 14.10 -84.48
CA GLY A 372 18.96 14.96 -85.67
C GLY A 372 19.02 16.43 -85.38
N ALA A 373 18.50 16.95 -84.24
CA ALA A 373 18.53 18.37 -83.92
C ALA A 373 19.96 18.93 -83.77
N LYS A 374 20.98 18.10 -83.58
CA LYS A 374 22.42 18.45 -83.58
C LYS A 374 22.91 19.03 -84.86
N ASN A 375 22.16 18.90 -85.98
CA ASN A 375 22.54 19.40 -87.29
C ASN A 375 22.06 20.90 -87.52
N ASP A 376 21.24 21.40 -86.63
CA ASP A 376 20.81 22.79 -86.59
C ASP A 376 21.52 23.52 -85.45
N GLU A 377 22.35 24.48 -85.78
CA GLU A 377 23.24 25.18 -84.85
C GLU A 377 22.45 25.89 -83.72
N GLN A 378 21.30 26.47 -84.04
CA GLN A 378 20.46 27.19 -83.10
C GLN A 378 19.81 26.20 -82.10
N SER A 379 19.30 25.08 -82.61
CA SER A 379 18.72 24.03 -81.78
C SER A 379 19.77 23.34 -80.92
N LEU A 380 20.97 23.12 -81.46
CA LEU A 380 22.10 22.55 -80.72
C LEU A 380 22.44 23.40 -79.49
N ASP A 381 22.70 24.67 -79.70
CA ASP A 381 23.05 25.59 -78.59
C ASP A 381 21.91 25.73 -77.59
N MET A 382 20.69 25.84 -78.08
CA MET A 382 19.51 25.89 -77.18
C MET A 382 19.37 24.67 -76.30
N PHE A 383 19.44 23.45 -76.87
CA PHE A 383 19.26 22.23 -76.09
C PHE A 383 20.44 21.94 -75.16
N LEU A 384 21.67 22.25 -75.61
CA LEU A 384 22.85 22.14 -74.73
C LEU A 384 22.75 23.09 -73.54
N ASN A 385 22.27 24.30 -73.72
CA ASN A 385 22.05 25.30 -72.66
C ASN A 385 20.96 24.77 -71.65
N ILE A 386 19.90 24.12 -72.16
CA ILE A 386 18.87 23.56 -71.30
C ILE A 386 19.44 22.41 -70.50
N ILE A 387 20.18 21.51 -71.14
CA ILE A 387 20.86 20.37 -70.46
C ILE A 387 21.80 20.88 -69.37
N LEU A 388 22.64 21.89 -69.69
CA LEU A 388 23.54 22.47 -68.69
C LEU A 388 22.80 23.13 -67.53
N LYS A 389 21.74 23.88 -67.83
CA LYS A 389 20.88 24.52 -66.79
C LYS A 389 20.26 23.48 -65.85
N GLU A 390 19.70 22.37 -66.41
CA GLU A 390 19.08 21.36 -65.59
C GLU A 390 20.13 20.51 -64.81
N SER A 391 21.35 20.30 -65.37
CA SER A 391 22.47 19.69 -64.65
C SER A 391 22.91 20.52 -63.47
N ASN A 392 23.11 21.84 -63.63
CA ASN A 392 23.47 22.75 -62.56
C ASN A 392 22.37 22.80 -61.48
N ARG A 393 21.10 22.66 -61.89
CA ARG A 393 19.97 22.58 -60.96
C ARG A 393 20.02 21.32 -60.10
N ILE A 394 20.38 20.17 -60.69
CA ILE A 394 20.57 18.90 -59.94
C ILE A 394 21.72 19.05 -58.95
N GLU A 395 22.85 19.62 -59.36
CA GLU A 395 24.01 19.87 -58.50
C GLU A 395 23.64 20.75 -57.31
N SER A 396 22.94 21.85 -57.54
CA SER A 396 22.43 22.71 -56.45
C SER A 396 21.50 21.94 -55.52
N LEU A 397 20.55 21.16 -56.07
CA LEU A 397 19.64 20.37 -55.26
C LEU A 397 20.36 19.33 -54.37
N VAL A 398 21.35 18.64 -54.93
CA VAL A 398 22.16 17.64 -54.17
C VAL A 398 22.97 18.35 -53.09
N THR A 399 23.57 19.50 -53.38
CA THR A 399 24.32 20.28 -52.41
C THR A 399 23.41 20.76 -51.27
N ASP A 400 22.22 21.30 -51.60
CA ASP A 400 21.21 21.71 -50.61
C ASP A 400 20.77 20.55 -49.71
N LEU A 401 20.59 19.34 -50.27
CA LEU A 401 20.23 18.12 -49.52
C LEU A 401 21.35 17.66 -48.58
N LEU A 402 22.60 17.68 -49.04
CA LEU A 402 23.76 17.36 -48.22
C LEU A 402 23.93 18.36 -47.07
N ASP A 403 23.81 19.68 -47.38
CA ASP A 403 23.85 20.73 -46.37
C ASP A 403 22.77 20.55 -45.31
N LEU A 404 21.53 20.28 -45.72
CA LEU A 404 20.43 20.01 -44.80
C LEU A 404 20.71 18.78 -43.89
N SER A 405 21.21 17.70 -44.49
CA SER A 405 21.57 16.48 -43.75
C SER A 405 22.69 16.75 -42.73
N HIS A 406 23.70 17.51 -43.11
CA HIS A 406 24.79 17.88 -42.21
C HIS A 406 24.34 18.75 -41.06
N ILE A 407 23.47 19.73 -41.29
CA ILE A 407 22.95 20.63 -40.25
C ILE A 407 22.08 19.83 -39.26
N GLU A 408 21.30 18.85 -39.73
CA GLU A 408 20.45 18.01 -38.88
C GLU A 408 21.25 17.02 -38.02
N GLN A 409 22.42 16.59 -38.49
CA GLN A 409 23.27 15.60 -37.76
C GLN A 409 24.30 16.25 -36.83
N GLN A 410 24.77 17.47 -37.13
CA GLN A 410 25.77 18.15 -36.32
C GLN A 410 25.13 18.77 -35.08
N LYS A 411 25.42 18.18 -33.91
CA LYS A 411 25.04 18.74 -32.61
C LYS A 411 25.88 19.95 -32.20
N GLU A 412 27.06 20.14 -32.76
CA GLU A 412 27.98 21.22 -32.40
C GLU A 412 28.55 21.83 -33.69
N LEU A 413 28.19 23.07 -33.98
CA LEU A 413 28.81 23.89 -35.01
C LEU A 413 30.11 24.48 -34.42
N GLU A 414 31.17 24.56 -35.24
CA GLU A 414 32.36 25.32 -34.87
C GLU A 414 32.01 26.83 -34.93
N ILE A 415 31.65 27.38 -33.78
CA ILE A 415 31.25 28.78 -33.63
C ILE A 415 32.50 29.61 -33.29
N ASN A 416 32.75 30.67 -34.05
CA ASN A 416 33.83 31.62 -33.83
C ASN A 416 33.29 33.07 -33.87
N TYR A 417 34.01 33.99 -33.28
CA TYR A 417 33.71 35.41 -33.44
C TYR A 417 33.95 35.84 -34.89
N MET A 418 32.94 36.42 -35.54
CA MET A 418 33.03 36.88 -36.92
C MET A 418 32.42 38.26 -37.06
N ASN A 419 32.91 39.04 -38.01
CA ASN A 419 32.38 40.35 -38.37
C ASN A 419 31.24 40.21 -39.40
N LEU A 420 29.98 40.27 -38.93
CA LEU A 420 28.79 40.16 -39.78
C LEU A 420 28.72 41.31 -40.81
N SER A 421 29.21 42.51 -40.46
CA SER A 421 29.23 43.66 -41.33
C SER A 421 30.12 43.47 -42.56
N GLU A 422 31.34 42.97 -42.33
CA GLU A 422 32.27 42.64 -43.43
C GLU A 422 31.75 41.51 -44.30
N LEU A 423 31.22 40.44 -43.68
CA LEU A 423 30.66 39.33 -44.42
C LEU A 423 29.49 39.76 -45.30
N ALA A 424 28.57 40.60 -44.76
CA ALA A 424 27.44 41.11 -45.54
C ALA A 424 27.87 41.96 -46.72
N ILE A 425 28.89 42.85 -46.58
CA ILE A 425 29.46 43.63 -47.62
C ILE A 425 30.05 42.78 -48.76
N ASN A 426 30.87 41.78 -48.38
CA ASN A 426 31.50 40.84 -49.33
C ASN A 426 30.45 40.08 -50.14
N ILE A 427 29.34 39.64 -49.53
CA ILE A 427 28.27 38.93 -50.24
C ILE A 427 27.47 39.87 -51.12
N ILE A 428 27.24 41.14 -50.71
CA ILE A 428 26.62 42.14 -51.55
C ILE A 428 27.45 42.38 -52.81
N ASP A 429 28.77 42.53 -52.67
CA ASP A 429 29.68 42.72 -53.80
C ASP A 429 29.67 41.51 -54.75
N ASN A 430 29.64 40.28 -54.26
CA ASN A 430 29.55 39.09 -55.08
C ASN A 430 28.24 38.98 -55.86
N LEU A 431 27.13 39.47 -55.31
CA LEU A 431 25.81 39.44 -55.97
C LEU A 431 25.50 40.73 -56.82
N GLN A 432 26.39 41.71 -56.82
CA GLN A 432 26.23 42.98 -57.57
C GLN A 432 26.00 42.74 -59.04
N THR A 433 26.75 41.81 -59.66
CA THR A 433 26.62 41.50 -61.09
C THR A 433 25.24 40.89 -61.40
N GLN A 434 24.75 39.97 -60.51
CA GLN A 434 23.42 39.39 -60.66
C GLN A 434 22.31 40.42 -60.53
N ALA A 435 22.42 41.37 -59.60
CA ALA A 435 21.50 42.45 -59.41
C ALA A 435 21.52 43.41 -60.60
N TYR A 436 22.71 43.76 -61.11
CA TYR A 436 22.89 44.64 -62.28
C TYR A 436 22.25 44.04 -63.54
N ASN A 437 22.45 42.75 -63.79
CA ASN A 437 21.83 42.06 -64.95
C ASN A 437 20.31 42.13 -64.94
N LYS A 438 19.72 42.25 -63.73
CA LYS A 438 18.28 42.39 -63.52
C LYS A 438 17.82 43.80 -63.26
N ARG A 439 18.73 44.81 -63.43
CA ARG A 439 18.49 46.22 -63.16
C ARG A 439 17.99 46.54 -61.76
N ILE A 440 18.47 45.77 -60.78
CA ILE A 440 18.12 45.95 -59.35
C ILE A 440 19.27 46.69 -58.65
N LYS A 441 18.93 47.77 -57.89
CA LYS A 441 19.91 48.51 -57.10
C LYS A 441 19.96 47.92 -55.65
N ILE A 442 21.09 47.37 -55.21
CA ILE A 442 21.31 47.03 -53.85
C ILE A 442 21.69 48.26 -53.03
N GLN A 443 20.95 48.57 -51.98
CA GLN A 443 21.25 49.57 -50.95
C GLN A 443 21.68 48.90 -49.66
N SER A 444 22.81 49.34 -49.11
CA SER A 444 23.33 48.81 -47.85
C SER A 444 23.27 49.84 -46.73
N GLU A 445 22.66 49.51 -45.64
CA GLU A 445 22.60 50.26 -44.38
C GLU A 445 23.23 49.40 -43.29
N ILE A 446 24.59 49.36 -43.28
CA ILE A 446 25.34 48.42 -42.45
C ILE A 446 26.11 49.19 -41.37
N GLU A 447 25.82 48.90 -40.09
CA GLU A 447 26.58 49.38 -38.95
C GLU A 447 27.97 48.74 -38.98
N LYS A 448 29.02 49.51 -38.64
CA LYS A 448 30.39 49.01 -38.66
C LYS A 448 30.66 48.07 -37.48
N ASP A 449 31.49 47.07 -37.73
CA ASP A 449 32.04 46.16 -36.70
C ASP A 449 31.00 45.48 -35.84
N VAL A 450 29.90 45.01 -36.46
CA VAL A 450 28.92 44.15 -35.80
C VAL A 450 29.48 42.73 -35.72
N ILE A 451 29.95 42.32 -34.54
CA ILE A 451 30.54 41.00 -34.29
C ILE A 451 29.48 40.08 -33.69
N ILE A 452 29.43 38.84 -34.15
CA ILE A 452 28.58 37.77 -33.62
C ILE A 452 29.39 36.50 -33.43
N GLU A 453 28.95 35.62 -32.54
CA GLU A 453 29.47 34.26 -32.42
C GLU A 453 28.70 33.34 -33.40
N ALA A 454 29.36 32.91 -34.50
CA ALA A 454 28.70 32.11 -35.52
C ALA A 454 29.69 31.32 -36.39
N HIS A 455 29.18 30.38 -37.17
CA HIS A 455 29.94 29.70 -38.22
C HIS A 455 29.85 30.51 -39.50
N GLU A 456 30.97 31.17 -39.91
CA GLU A 456 31.02 32.15 -40.97
C GLU A 456 30.41 31.66 -42.29
N ASN A 457 30.81 30.47 -42.79
CA ASN A 457 30.28 29.91 -44.03
C ASN A 457 28.77 29.66 -44.01
N LYS A 458 28.22 29.27 -42.85
CA LYS A 458 26.78 29.02 -42.71
C LYS A 458 25.99 30.36 -42.68
N ILE A 459 26.51 31.37 -42.01
CA ILE A 459 25.92 32.73 -42.07
C ILE A 459 26.05 33.34 -43.48
N ALA A 460 27.16 33.11 -44.15
CA ALA A 460 27.31 33.49 -45.57
C ALA A 460 26.21 32.87 -46.43
N GLN A 461 25.89 31.61 -46.22
CA GLN A 461 24.80 30.88 -46.90
C GLN A 461 23.43 31.51 -46.61
N VAL A 462 23.16 31.91 -45.35
CA VAL A 462 21.92 32.63 -44.97
C VAL A 462 21.78 33.91 -45.75
N ILE A 463 22.84 34.75 -45.75
CA ILE A 463 22.81 36.06 -46.45
C ILE A 463 22.63 35.86 -47.96
N THR A 464 23.40 34.93 -48.54
CA THR A 464 23.32 34.62 -49.98
C THR A 464 21.94 34.12 -50.38
N ASN A 465 21.34 33.19 -49.61
CA ASN A 465 19.99 32.69 -49.92
C ASN A 465 18.93 33.80 -49.84
N LEU A 466 18.96 34.62 -48.79
CA LEU A 466 17.97 35.68 -48.61
C LEU A 466 18.14 36.80 -49.65
N LEU A 467 19.39 37.21 -49.93
CA LEU A 467 19.67 38.27 -50.88
C LEU A 467 19.41 37.84 -52.34
N SER A 468 19.81 36.63 -52.71
CA SER A 468 19.49 36.04 -54.02
C SER A 468 17.97 35.92 -54.23
N ASN A 469 17.22 35.48 -53.20
CA ASN A 469 15.76 35.47 -53.27
C ASN A 469 15.18 36.88 -53.46
N ALA A 470 15.65 37.89 -52.71
CA ALA A 470 15.22 39.26 -52.84
C ALA A 470 15.46 39.82 -54.27
N ILE A 471 16.62 39.48 -54.84
CA ILE A 471 16.95 39.88 -56.26
C ILE A 471 16.03 39.08 -57.22
N ASN A 472 15.84 37.79 -57.03
CA ASN A 472 15.08 36.96 -57.98
C ASN A 472 13.58 37.32 -58.02
N TYR A 473 12.98 37.63 -56.86
CA TYR A 473 11.55 37.93 -56.76
C TYR A 473 11.20 39.42 -56.88
N SER A 474 12.18 40.34 -56.95
CA SER A 474 11.97 41.74 -57.26
C SER A 474 11.69 41.99 -58.75
N SER A 475 10.87 42.95 -59.06
CA SER A 475 10.66 43.45 -60.43
C SER A 475 11.90 44.22 -60.93
N GLU A 476 12.10 44.26 -62.22
CA GLU A 476 13.15 45.11 -62.84
C GLU A 476 13.00 46.61 -62.45
N ASP A 477 14.10 47.31 -62.46
CA ASP A 477 14.20 48.75 -62.12
C ASP A 477 13.81 49.04 -60.64
N ASN A 478 13.98 48.12 -59.79
CA ASN A 478 13.65 48.22 -58.35
C ASN A 478 14.90 48.20 -57.45
N LYS A 479 14.70 48.18 -56.13
CA LYS A 479 15.79 48.11 -55.13
C LYS A 479 15.60 46.99 -54.15
N VAL A 480 16.73 46.53 -53.61
CA VAL A 480 16.80 45.64 -52.42
C VAL A 480 17.62 46.37 -51.37
N ILE A 481 17.15 46.33 -50.10
CA ILE A 481 17.83 46.98 -48.97
C ILE A 481 18.35 45.91 -48.04
N VAL A 482 19.64 45.98 -47.73
CA VAL A 482 20.29 45.11 -46.73
C VAL A 482 20.66 45.94 -45.52
N ARG A 483 20.16 45.59 -44.34
CA ARG A 483 20.47 46.24 -43.06
C ARG A 483 21.15 45.28 -42.12
N VAL A 484 22.23 45.75 -41.51
CA VAL A 484 22.89 45.08 -40.38
C VAL A 484 23.06 46.09 -39.27
N TYR A 485 22.48 45.84 -38.12
CA TYR A 485 22.51 46.78 -37.02
C TYR A 485 22.37 46.08 -35.68
N ARG A 486 22.81 46.73 -34.58
CA ARG A 486 22.64 46.27 -33.20
C ARG A 486 21.57 47.11 -32.52
N ASN A 487 20.68 46.45 -31.80
CA ASN A 487 19.68 47.07 -30.95
C ASN A 487 19.36 46.19 -29.75
N ASP A 488 19.34 46.77 -28.53
CA ASP A 488 18.98 46.08 -27.26
C ASP A 488 19.69 44.72 -27.03
N ASN A 489 21.03 44.69 -27.16
CA ASN A 489 21.84 43.45 -27.02
C ASN A 489 21.46 42.34 -28.03
N LYS A 490 20.94 42.73 -29.18
CA LYS A 490 20.62 41.83 -30.28
C LYS A 490 21.14 42.35 -31.59
N VAL A 491 21.61 41.43 -32.43
CA VAL A 491 22.08 41.73 -33.76
C VAL A 491 21.02 41.35 -34.77
N TYR A 492 20.75 42.25 -35.67
CA TYR A 492 19.75 42.13 -36.70
C TYR A 492 20.37 42.16 -38.09
N LEU A 493 19.96 41.20 -38.93
CA LEU A 493 20.17 41.20 -40.37
C LEU A 493 18.78 41.31 -41.03
N GLU A 494 18.51 42.36 -41.75
CA GLU A 494 17.26 42.54 -42.50
C GLU A 494 17.53 42.64 -44.00
N ILE A 495 16.78 41.88 -44.79
CA ILE A 495 16.80 42.00 -46.25
C ILE A 495 15.38 42.31 -46.71
N GLN A 496 15.23 43.47 -47.31
CA GLN A 496 13.96 43.99 -47.80
C GLN A 496 13.96 44.03 -49.31
N ASP A 497 12.97 43.42 -49.95
CA ASP A 497 12.66 43.48 -51.35
C ASP A 497 11.37 44.29 -51.62
N TYR A 498 11.17 44.69 -52.81
CA TYR A 498 9.95 45.36 -53.32
C TYR A 498 9.34 44.54 -54.47
N GLY A 499 9.34 43.26 -54.32
CA GLY A 499 8.86 42.25 -55.27
C GLY A 499 7.37 41.92 -55.15
N ILE A 500 7.04 40.74 -55.61
CA ILE A 500 5.66 40.23 -55.68
C ILE A 500 4.98 40.09 -54.29
N GLY A 501 5.77 40.01 -53.24
CA GLY A 501 5.26 39.75 -51.89
C GLY A 501 4.70 38.34 -51.69
N ILE A 502 4.29 38.03 -50.45
CA ILE A 502 3.87 36.69 -49.99
C ILE A 502 2.54 36.84 -49.25
N SER A 503 1.57 35.97 -49.55
CA SER A 503 0.28 35.95 -48.85
C SER A 503 0.44 35.52 -47.40
N GLU A 504 -0.48 35.88 -46.51
CA GLU A 504 -0.44 35.51 -45.10
C GLU A 504 -0.48 33.97 -44.89
N THR A 505 -1.19 33.27 -45.75
CA THR A 505 -1.25 31.80 -45.74
C THR A 505 0.08 31.16 -46.09
N ASP A 506 0.76 31.73 -47.10
CA ASP A 506 2.04 31.23 -47.58
C ASP A 506 3.19 31.57 -46.62
N GLN A 507 3.16 32.73 -45.94
CA GLN A 507 4.18 33.13 -44.96
C GLN A 507 4.39 32.08 -43.85
N LYS A 508 3.36 31.34 -43.48
CA LYS A 508 3.46 30.23 -42.49
C LYS A 508 4.19 29.02 -43.06
N ARG A 509 4.24 28.88 -44.38
CA ARG A 509 4.70 27.67 -45.08
C ARG A 509 6.02 27.85 -45.84
N ILE A 510 6.45 29.08 -46.12
CA ILE A 510 7.66 29.33 -46.94
C ILE A 510 8.96 28.72 -46.36
N PHE A 511 8.96 28.37 -45.08
CA PHE A 511 10.07 27.68 -44.40
C PHE A 511 9.93 26.16 -44.43
N GLU A 512 8.79 25.61 -44.95
CA GLU A 512 8.64 24.19 -45.20
C GLU A 512 9.57 23.72 -46.32
N ARG A 513 10.08 22.51 -46.24
CA ARG A 513 10.96 21.92 -47.27
C ARG A 513 10.20 21.77 -48.59
N PHE A 514 10.82 22.13 -49.70
CA PHE A 514 10.24 22.08 -51.08
C PHE A 514 9.00 22.94 -51.28
N TYR A 515 8.66 23.81 -50.34
CA TYR A 515 7.51 24.70 -50.48
C TYR A 515 7.82 25.84 -51.42
N ARG A 516 6.89 26.15 -52.32
CA ARG A 516 7.00 27.22 -53.33
C ARG A 516 5.63 27.83 -53.54
N VAL A 517 5.51 29.14 -53.47
CA VAL A 517 4.25 29.89 -53.64
C VAL A 517 3.70 29.72 -55.07
N ASP A 518 4.56 29.67 -56.10
CA ASP A 518 4.17 29.47 -57.50
C ASP A 518 5.13 28.47 -58.17
N LYS A 519 4.66 27.25 -58.37
CA LYS A 519 5.43 26.13 -58.95
C LYS A 519 5.78 26.36 -60.44
N ALA A 520 4.97 27.13 -61.18
CA ALA A 520 5.19 27.33 -62.60
C ALA A 520 6.26 28.40 -62.86
N ARG A 521 6.15 29.56 -62.24
CA ARG A 521 7.04 30.74 -62.45
C ARG A 521 8.42 30.52 -61.83
N SER A 522 8.50 29.74 -60.80
CA SER A 522 9.76 29.49 -60.07
C SER A 522 10.60 28.35 -60.70
N ARG A 523 10.11 27.60 -61.68
CA ARG A 523 10.93 26.67 -62.48
C ARG A 523 11.95 27.41 -63.33
N ASP A 524 11.59 28.56 -63.87
CA ASP A 524 12.49 29.36 -64.71
C ASP A 524 13.62 30.02 -63.90
N SER A 525 13.39 30.31 -62.61
CA SER A 525 14.40 30.90 -61.71
C SER A 525 15.33 29.90 -61.04
N GLY A 526 15.18 28.58 -61.29
CA GLY A 526 16.10 27.53 -60.83
C GLY A 526 16.06 27.20 -59.33
N GLY A 527 15.08 27.72 -58.56
CA GLY A 527 15.03 27.51 -57.11
C GLY A 527 14.69 26.07 -56.72
N THR A 528 15.36 25.50 -55.72
CA THR A 528 15.16 24.14 -55.20
C THR A 528 13.98 24.02 -54.23
N GLY A 529 13.54 25.14 -53.64
CA GLY A 529 12.56 25.17 -52.55
C GLY A 529 13.15 24.74 -51.19
N LEU A 530 14.46 24.56 -51.12
CA LEU A 530 15.17 24.20 -49.87
C LEU A 530 15.84 25.42 -49.22
N GLY A 531 16.20 26.47 -49.97
CA GLY A 531 17.00 27.57 -49.45
C GLY A 531 16.46 28.26 -48.22
N LEU A 532 15.13 28.55 -48.13
CA LEU A 532 14.53 29.16 -46.95
C LEU A 532 14.45 28.20 -45.77
N SER A 533 14.22 26.90 -46.02
CA SER A 533 14.25 25.90 -44.96
C SER A 533 15.65 25.71 -44.39
N ILE A 534 16.69 25.71 -45.25
CA ILE A 534 18.11 25.67 -44.84
C ILE A 534 18.43 26.95 -44.03
N THR A 535 18.02 28.13 -44.52
CA THR A 535 18.21 29.40 -43.83
C THR A 535 17.63 29.35 -42.41
N LYS A 536 16.41 28.87 -42.24
CA LYS A 536 15.77 28.72 -40.93
C LYS A 536 16.55 27.77 -40.03
N HIS A 537 16.96 26.59 -40.50
CA HIS A 537 17.73 25.62 -39.71
C HIS A 537 19.10 26.17 -39.30
N ILE A 538 19.79 26.90 -40.20
CA ILE A 538 21.06 27.54 -39.84
C ILE A 538 20.86 28.58 -38.74
N VAL A 539 19.86 29.45 -38.88
CA VAL A 539 19.56 30.50 -37.88
C VAL A 539 19.18 29.88 -36.53
N GLU A 540 18.34 28.85 -36.52
CA GLU A 540 17.97 28.12 -35.31
C GLU A 540 19.16 27.40 -34.66
N ALA A 541 20.06 26.81 -35.45
CA ALA A 541 21.30 26.19 -34.97
C ALA A 541 22.27 27.19 -34.30
N HIS A 542 22.15 28.47 -34.64
CA HIS A 542 22.88 29.57 -33.99
C HIS A 542 22.07 30.28 -32.91
N ASN A 543 21.04 29.62 -32.35
CA ASN A 543 20.13 30.17 -31.32
C ASN A 543 19.47 31.51 -31.76
N GLY A 544 19.38 31.73 -33.06
CA GLY A 544 18.73 32.89 -33.66
C GLY A 544 17.26 32.65 -34.02
N ARG A 545 16.62 33.67 -34.53
CA ARG A 545 15.24 33.61 -35.05
C ARG A 545 15.14 34.32 -36.41
N ILE A 546 14.35 33.75 -37.32
CA ILE A 546 14.00 34.38 -38.59
C ILE A 546 12.49 34.66 -38.64
N ASP A 547 12.13 35.88 -38.97
CA ASP A 547 10.76 36.34 -39.18
C ASP A 547 10.60 36.93 -40.57
N VAL A 548 9.37 36.88 -41.12
CA VAL A 548 9.03 37.50 -42.41
C VAL A 548 7.83 38.43 -42.23
N LYS A 549 7.92 39.62 -42.85
CA LYS A 549 6.78 40.54 -43.00
C LYS A 549 6.62 40.82 -44.49
N SER A 550 5.46 40.47 -45.04
CA SER A 550 5.21 40.60 -46.46
C SER A 550 3.73 40.86 -46.75
N ALA A 551 3.43 41.46 -47.86
CA ALA A 551 2.08 41.57 -48.39
C ALA A 551 2.13 41.48 -49.92
N PRO A 552 1.16 40.85 -50.58
CA PRO A 552 1.11 40.74 -52.02
C PRO A 552 1.24 42.12 -52.71
N GLY A 553 2.16 42.21 -53.65
CA GLY A 553 2.45 43.44 -54.41
C GLY A 553 3.24 44.52 -53.64
N LYS A 554 3.62 44.30 -52.39
CA LYS A 554 4.38 45.27 -51.56
C LYS A 554 5.81 44.83 -51.23
N GLY A 555 6.20 43.60 -51.66
CA GLY A 555 7.48 43.01 -51.34
C GLY A 555 7.52 42.34 -50.00
N SER A 556 8.72 41.94 -49.56
CA SER A 556 8.96 41.20 -48.32
C SER A 556 10.14 41.76 -47.52
N ILE A 557 10.07 41.61 -46.21
CA ILE A 557 11.17 41.88 -45.28
C ILE A 557 11.45 40.59 -44.53
N PHE A 558 12.63 40.03 -44.78
CA PHE A 558 13.17 38.93 -43.97
C PHE A 558 14.08 39.51 -42.90
N LYS A 559 13.78 39.20 -41.66
CA LYS A 559 14.49 39.68 -40.48
C LYS A 559 15.07 38.51 -39.71
N VAL A 560 16.40 38.44 -39.65
CA VAL A 560 17.13 37.47 -38.85
C VAL A 560 17.63 38.14 -37.58
N LEU A 561 17.44 37.49 -36.47
CA LEU A 561 17.86 37.92 -35.15
C LEU A 561 18.90 36.97 -34.60
N PHE A 562 20.03 37.48 -34.16
CA PHE A 562 21.03 36.75 -33.36
C PHE A 562 21.11 37.35 -31.96
N ASN A 563 21.35 36.52 -30.98
CA ASN A 563 21.63 36.98 -29.62
C ASN A 563 23.05 37.54 -29.58
N ASP A 564 23.24 38.72 -28.99
CA ASP A 564 24.53 39.30 -28.71
C ASP A 564 25.00 38.72 -27.34
N ASN A 565 25.93 37.77 -27.34
CA ASN A 565 26.46 37.18 -26.14
C ASN A 565 27.62 37.97 -25.56
#